data_471beedb01a2724f865009933edeb98f
#
_entry.id   471beedb01a2724f865009933edeb98f
#
_cell.length_a   1.000
_cell.length_b   1.000
_cell.length_c   1.000
_cell.angle_alpha   90.00
_cell.angle_beta   90.00
_cell.angle_gamma   90.00
#
_symmetry.space_group_name_H-M   'P 1'
#
loop_
_entity.id
_entity.type
_entity.pdbx_description
1 polymer ?
#
loop_
_entity_poly.entity_id
_entity_poly.type
_entity_poly.pdbx_seq_one_letter_code
_entity_poly.pdbx_strand_id
1 'polypeptide(L)'
;AQLYFRDLNTGKERVFNSISEYALQPKGEGVMLYQVKTKLNEAKILLASIADTNLKTINSRFYTAANFTWDKEGKQLAYLIEKDSTDKALQKNYVLAYYKHEMDSAQFVFNKTAVVMPNQYTIGGDKKLSFSKTGSLLSFGVQPILPVKDTSLPEFDRVSLDIWNYNESVLQSTQLKSLETSLKGTEAIIYRPA
;
A
#
# COMPACT_ATOMS: atom_id res chain seq x y z
N ALA A 1 15.46 -7.16 6.18
CA ALA A 1 16.34 -8.03 5.38
C ALA A 1 17.45 -7.22 4.69
N GLN A 2 18.46 -7.91 4.14
CA GLN A 2 19.47 -7.33 3.26
C GLN A 2 19.15 -7.73 1.82
N LEU A 3 19.39 -6.81 0.89
CA LEU A 3 19.25 -7.05 -0.55
C LEU A 3 20.61 -6.89 -1.20
N TYR A 4 20.99 -7.86 -2.04
CA TYR A 4 22.26 -7.89 -2.75
C TYR A 4 22.00 -7.70 -4.24
N PHE A 5 22.66 -6.73 -4.85
CA PHE A 5 22.77 -6.61 -6.29
C PHE A 5 24.15 -7.11 -6.70
N ARG A 6 24.17 -8.12 -7.54
CA ARG A 6 25.40 -8.67 -8.07
C ARG A 6 25.44 -8.54 -9.58
N ASP A 7 26.48 -7.91 -10.08
CA ASP A 7 26.80 -7.87 -11.49
C ASP A 7 27.39 -9.26 -11.89
N LEU A 8 26.71 -9.95 -12.77
CA LEU A 8 27.10 -11.31 -13.19
C LEU A 8 28.36 -11.34 -14.05
N ASN A 9 28.73 -10.22 -14.69
CA ASN A 9 29.92 -10.14 -15.53
C ASN A 9 31.18 -9.81 -14.73
N THR A 10 31.05 -8.86 -13.80
CA THR A 10 32.18 -8.35 -13.01
C THR A 10 32.30 -8.97 -11.62
N GLY A 11 31.24 -9.65 -11.14
CA GLY A 11 31.12 -10.18 -9.79
C GLY A 11 31.00 -9.13 -8.70
N LYS A 12 30.93 -7.83 -9.04
CA LYS A 12 30.76 -6.75 -8.05
C LYS A 12 29.40 -6.85 -7.38
N GLU A 13 29.39 -6.57 -6.07
CA GLU A 13 28.17 -6.61 -5.26
C GLU A 13 27.90 -5.23 -4.63
N ARG A 14 26.61 -4.91 -4.51
CA ARG A 14 26.08 -3.78 -3.72
C ARG A 14 25.09 -4.33 -2.71
N VAL A 15 25.19 -3.91 -1.47
CA VAL A 15 24.32 -4.36 -0.38
C VAL A 15 23.45 -3.22 0.12
N PHE A 16 22.16 -3.46 0.20
CA PHE A 16 21.19 -2.53 0.77
C PHE A 16 20.61 -3.15 2.04
N ASN A 17 20.71 -2.41 3.15
CA ASN A 17 20.25 -2.87 4.45
C ASN A 17 18.81 -2.44 4.73
N SER A 18 18.11 -3.23 5.55
CA SER A 18 16.76 -2.94 6.03
C SER A 18 15.71 -2.84 4.91
N ILE A 19 15.89 -3.60 3.84
CA ILE A 19 14.94 -3.65 2.73
C ILE A 19 13.83 -4.65 3.05
N SER A 20 12.58 -4.19 2.98
CA SER A 20 11.38 -5.04 3.15
C SER A 20 10.84 -5.52 1.80
N GLU A 21 10.83 -4.64 0.82
CA GLU A 21 10.26 -4.93 -0.49
C GLU A 21 11.07 -4.24 -1.59
N TYR A 22 11.08 -4.83 -2.76
CA TYR A 22 11.70 -4.24 -3.95
C TYR A 22 10.84 -4.52 -5.19
N ALA A 23 10.93 -3.66 -6.19
CA ALA A 23 10.27 -3.85 -7.47
C ALA A 23 11.18 -3.39 -8.61
N LEU A 24 11.45 -4.32 -9.54
CA LEU A 24 12.22 -4.02 -10.74
C LEU A 24 11.42 -3.09 -11.65
N GLN A 25 12.08 -2.07 -12.20
CA GLN A 25 11.49 -1.18 -13.18
C GLN A 25 11.31 -1.93 -14.51
N PRO A 26 10.08 -2.05 -15.02
CA PRO A 26 9.85 -2.61 -16.35
C PRO A 26 10.59 -1.80 -17.42
N LYS A 27 11.24 -2.47 -18.37
CA LYS A 27 11.97 -1.82 -19.49
C LYS A 27 13.03 -0.79 -19.08
N GLY A 28 13.48 -0.82 -17.85
CA GLY A 28 14.45 0.14 -17.31
C GLY A 28 15.54 -0.55 -16.51
N GLU A 29 16.52 0.24 -16.08
CA GLU A 29 17.67 -0.22 -15.28
C GLU A 29 17.53 0.19 -13.80
N GLY A 30 16.30 0.52 -13.38
CA GLY A 30 16.02 0.96 -12.03
C GLY A 30 15.42 -0.14 -11.17
N VAL A 31 15.63 -0.02 -9.87
CA VAL A 31 14.97 -0.83 -8.86
C VAL A 31 14.40 0.09 -7.79
N MET A 32 13.12 -0.04 -7.51
CA MET A 32 12.52 0.56 -6.33
C MET A 32 12.85 -0.30 -5.11
N LEU A 33 13.31 0.35 -4.05
CA LEU A 33 13.62 -0.26 -2.76
C LEU A 33 12.77 0.39 -1.67
N TYR A 34 12.03 -0.43 -0.92
CA TYR A 34 11.39 0.02 0.30
C TYR A 34 12.28 -0.33 1.50
N GLN A 35 12.90 0.70 2.07
CA GLN A 35 13.68 0.61 3.30
C GLN A 35 12.78 0.91 4.51
N VAL A 36 12.64 -0.07 5.39
CA VAL A 36 11.82 0.07 6.60
C VAL A 36 12.51 0.93 7.66
N LYS A 37 11.68 1.53 8.52
CA LYS A 37 12.14 2.27 9.69
C LYS A 37 12.92 1.34 10.62
N THR A 38 14.05 1.82 11.11
CA THR A 38 14.86 1.19 12.14
C THR A 38 15.08 2.16 13.30
N LYS A 39 15.79 1.73 14.36
CA LYS A 39 16.18 2.64 15.46
C LYS A 39 17.07 3.80 14.98
N LEU A 40 17.79 3.61 13.89
CA LEU A 40 18.78 4.58 13.37
C LEU A 40 18.29 5.32 12.12
N ASN A 41 17.33 4.79 11.38
CA ASN A 41 16.92 5.33 10.09
C ASN A 41 15.39 5.39 9.97
N GLU A 42 14.89 6.46 9.35
CA GLU A 42 13.49 6.59 8.96
C GLU A 42 13.16 5.66 7.78
N ALA A 43 11.88 5.36 7.60
CA ALA A 43 11.41 4.64 6.41
C ALA A 43 11.60 5.50 5.15
N LYS A 44 12.05 4.87 4.06
CA LYS A 44 12.32 5.54 2.78
C LYS A 44 11.90 4.68 1.60
N ILE A 45 11.51 5.34 0.52
CA ILE A 45 11.42 4.74 -0.79
C ILE A 45 12.56 5.29 -1.64
N LEU A 46 13.38 4.38 -2.13
CA LEU A 46 14.58 4.67 -2.90
C LEU A 46 14.44 4.14 -4.31
N LEU A 47 15.00 4.85 -5.27
CA LEU A 47 15.26 4.35 -6.62
C LEU A 47 16.76 4.15 -6.77
N ALA A 48 17.17 2.93 -6.99
CA ALA A 48 18.55 2.55 -7.25
C ALA A 48 18.71 2.25 -8.74
N SER A 49 19.76 2.74 -9.36
CA SER A 49 20.16 2.29 -10.69
C SER A 49 20.93 0.97 -10.57
N ILE A 50 20.68 0.05 -11.51
CA ILE A 50 21.44 -1.20 -11.61
C ILE A 50 22.79 -0.94 -12.27
N ALA A 51 22.84 0.00 -13.24
CA ALA A 51 24.03 0.27 -14.05
C ALA A 51 25.09 1.09 -13.27
N ASP A 52 24.68 1.96 -12.39
CA ASP A 52 25.57 2.88 -11.66
C ASP A 52 25.29 2.86 -10.16
N THR A 53 26.00 3.75 -9.42
CA THR A 53 25.83 3.89 -7.96
C THR A 53 24.75 4.87 -7.54
N ASN A 54 23.99 5.43 -8.49
CA ASN A 54 22.98 6.43 -8.18
C ASN A 54 21.87 5.86 -7.31
N LEU A 55 21.53 6.62 -6.27
CA LEU A 55 20.48 6.31 -5.33
C LEU A 55 19.65 7.57 -5.06
N LYS A 56 18.40 7.57 -5.50
CA LYS A 56 17.48 8.68 -5.34
C LYS A 56 16.42 8.34 -4.29
N THR A 57 16.28 9.18 -3.26
CA THR A 57 15.16 9.08 -2.31
C THR A 57 13.96 9.80 -2.90
N ILE A 58 12.88 9.06 -3.18
CA ILE A 58 11.65 9.63 -3.74
C ILE A 58 10.57 9.87 -2.69
N ASN A 59 10.69 9.23 -1.52
CA ASN A 59 9.81 9.48 -0.38
C ASN A 59 10.50 9.11 0.94
N SER A 60 10.13 9.80 2.03
CA SER A 60 10.62 9.54 3.38
C SER A 60 9.60 10.03 4.42
N ARG A 61 9.86 9.75 5.70
CA ARG A 61 9.06 10.21 6.84
C ARG A 61 7.61 9.69 6.81
N PHE A 62 7.48 8.40 6.65
CA PHE A 62 6.21 7.67 6.78
C PHE A 62 6.42 6.46 7.69
N TYR A 63 5.32 5.83 8.13
CA TYR A 63 5.39 4.69 9.02
C TYR A 63 5.60 3.39 8.26
N THR A 64 4.75 3.10 7.28
CA THR A 64 4.84 1.91 6.42
C THR A 64 4.40 2.20 5.00
N ALA A 65 4.80 1.37 4.07
CA ALA A 65 4.38 1.42 2.67
C ALA A 65 4.03 0.02 2.15
N ALA A 66 3.16 -0.04 1.15
CA ALA A 66 2.67 -1.28 0.56
C ALA A 66 2.18 -1.08 -0.89
N ASN A 67 1.89 -2.19 -1.57
CA ASN A 67 1.24 -2.22 -2.88
C ASN A 67 1.97 -1.44 -3.96
N PHE A 68 3.28 -1.63 -4.08
CA PHE A 68 4.08 -1.00 -5.11
C PHE A 68 3.74 -1.54 -6.49
N THR A 69 3.50 -0.65 -7.43
CA THR A 69 3.26 -1.02 -8.82
C THR A 69 3.87 -0.03 -9.79
N TRP A 70 4.55 -0.54 -10.81
CA TRP A 70 5.03 0.20 -11.95
C TRP A 70 4.00 0.17 -13.07
N ASP A 71 3.99 1.21 -13.91
CA ASP A 71 3.36 1.11 -15.21
C ASP A 71 4.17 0.20 -16.15
N LYS A 72 3.58 -0.19 -17.28
CA LYS A 72 4.22 -1.11 -18.24
C LYS A 72 5.53 -0.59 -18.83
N GLU A 73 5.66 0.71 -18.95
CA GLU A 73 6.85 1.36 -19.52
C GLU A 73 7.93 1.66 -18.46
N GLY A 74 7.64 1.44 -17.18
CA GLY A 74 8.57 1.74 -16.07
C GLY A 74 8.77 3.23 -15.80
N LYS A 75 7.88 4.10 -16.31
CA LYS A 75 7.99 5.55 -16.15
C LYS A 75 7.23 6.08 -14.93
N GLN A 76 6.26 5.33 -14.46
CA GLN A 76 5.35 5.73 -13.38
C GLN A 76 5.35 4.65 -12.29
N LEU A 77 5.39 5.07 -11.04
CA LEU A 77 5.31 4.22 -9.87
C LEU A 77 4.19 4.72 -8.96
N ALA A 78 3.33 3.82 -8.52
CA ALA A 78 2.33 4.11 -7.52
C ALA A 78 2.45 3.15 -6.34
N TYR A 79 2.17 3.64 -5.14
CA TYR A 79 2.20 2.85 -3.91
C TYR A 79 1.36 3.51 -2.82
N LEU A 80 1.02 2.72 -1.81
CA LEU A 80 0.32 3.20 -0.62
C LEU A 80 1.30 3.49 0.50
N ILE A 81 1.07 4.56 1.24
CA ILE A 81 1.82 4.85 2.46
C ILE A 81 0.88 5.12 3.62
N GLU A 82 1.32 4.76 4.80
CA GLU A 82 0.74 5.12 6.08
C GLU A 82 1.67 6.14 6.75
N LYS A 83 1.17 7.36 7.00
CA LYS A 83 1.99 8.43 7.58
C LYS A 83 2.19 8.26 9.08
N ASP A 84 1.11 7.89 9.76
CA ASP A 84 1.08 7.76 11.20
C ASP A 84 1.01 6.28 11.60
N SER A 85 1.59 5.96 12.75
CA SER A 85 1.48 4.60 13.30
C SER A 85 0.04 4.33 13.73
N THR A 86 -0.57 3.32 13.13
CA THR A 86 -1.89 2.82 13.49
C THR A 86 -1.82 1.35 13.95
N ASP A 87 -0.74 0.96 14.62
CA ASP A 87 -0.47 -0.43 15.03
C ASP A 87 -1.65 -1.08 15.79
N LYS A 88 -2.38 -0.28 16.58
CA LYS A 88 -3.54 -0.74 17.33
C LYS A 88 -4.88 -0.55 16.59
N ALA A 89 -4.88 0.09 15.44
CA ALA A 89 -6.09 0.30 14.65
C ALA A 89 -6.46 -0.99 13.91
N LEU A 90 -7.76 -1.28 13.84
CA LEU A 90 -8.29 -2.38 13.04
C LEU A 90 -8.05 -2.17 11.54
N GLN A 91 -7.88 -0.93 11.13
CA GLN A 91 -7.75 -0.51 9.74
C GLN A 91 -6.68 0.56 9.61
N LYS A 92 -5.79 0.39 8.65
CA LYS A 92 -4.73 1.35 8.34
C LYS A 92 -5.24 2.50 7.48
N ASN A 93 -4.76 3.70 7.77
CA ASN A 93 -5.06 4.91 6.99
C ASN A 93 -4.01 5.11 5.90
N TYR A 94 -4.32 4.66 4.71
CA TYR A 94 -3.42 4.81 3.57
C TYR A 94 -3.62 6.12 2.82
N VAL A 95 -2.53 6.60 2.24
CA VAL A 95 -2.48 7.68 1.27
C VAL A 95 -1.85 7.13 -0.01
N LEU A 96 -2.43 7.45 -1.16
CA LEU A 96 -1.88 7.06 -2.46
C LEU A 96 -0.75 8.02 -2.84
N ALA A 97 0.44 7.48 -3.00
CA ALA A 97 1.60 8.16 -3.52
C ALA A 97 1.82 7.80 -4.99
N TYR A 98 2.20 8.79 -5.77
CA TYR A 98 2.49 8.66 -7.19
C TYR A 98 3.81 9.33 -7.52
N TYR A 99 4.62 8.68 -8.33
CA TYR A 99 5.91 9.16 -8.82
C TYR A 99 6.00 8.95 -10.33
N LYS A 100 6.51 9.96 -11.03
CA LYS A 100 6.85 9.89 -12.45
C LYS A 100 8.35 10.18 -12.61
N HIS A 101 8.99 9.57 -13.55
CA HIS A 101 10.47 9.60 -13.71
C HIS A 101 11.06 11.02 -13.70
N GLU A 102 10.32 12.01 -14.18
CA GLU A 102 10.72 13.42 -14.24
C GLU A 102 10.59 14.17 -12.90
N MET A 103 9.94 13.58 -11.90
CA MET A 103 9.71 14.22 -10.61
C MET A 103 10.90 14.04 -9.67
N ASP A 104 11.16 15.03 -8.83
CA ASP A 104 12.19 14.94 -7.79
C ASP A 104 11.76 14.02 -6.65
N SER A 105 10.48 14.04 -6.29
CA SER A 105 9.90 13.24 -5.22
C SER A 105 8.48 12.78 -5.58
N ALA A 106 8.01 11.73 -4.92
CA ALA A 106 6.63 11.27 -5.08
C ALA A 106 5.64 12.26 -4.48
N GLN A 107 4.50 12.43 -5.14
CA GLN A 107 3.40 13.27 -4.70
C GLN A 107 2.27 12.44 -4.07
N PHE A 108 1.58 13.01 -3.09
CA PHE A 108 0.38 12.42 -2.52
C PHE A 108 -0.82 12.86 -3.34
N VAL A 109 -1.38 11.94 -4.10
CA VAL A 109 -2.43 12.26 -5.08
C VAL A 109 -3.83 11.94 -4.58
N PHE A 110 -3.95 11.08 -3.56
CA PHE A 110 -5.25 10.71 -3.03
C PHE A 110 -5.18 10.32 -1.55
N ASN A 111 -6.17 10.75 -0.78
CA ASN A 111 -6.33 10.42 0.64
C ASN A 111 -7.81 10.36 1.02
N LYS A 112 -8.11 10.01 2.28
CA LYS A 112 -9.49 9.91 2.78
C LYS A 112 -10.30 11.21 2.74
N THR A 113 -9.66 12.37 2.57
CA THR A 113 -10.33 13.68 2.50
C THR A 113 -10.48 14.18 1.08
N ALA A 114 -10.13 13.38 0.07
CA ALA A 114 -10.30 13.77 -1.33
C ALA A 114 -11.80 13.94 -1.66
N VAL A 115 -12.14 14.98 -2.41
CA VAL A 115 -13.54 15.34 -2.74
C VAL A 115 -14.33 14.20 -3.40
N VAL A 116 -13.64 13.35 -4.17
CA VAL A 116 -14.25 12.19 -4.84
C VAL A 116 -14.28 10.92 -3.98
N MET A 117 -13.77 10.98 -2.74
CA MET A 117 -13.88 9.85 -1.82
C MET A 117 -15.32 9.72 -1.33
N PRO A 118 -15.97 8.54 -1.45
CA PRO A 118 -17.28 8.34 -0.85
C PRO A 118 -17.23 8.59 0.67
N ASN A 119 -18.32 9.13 1.22
CA ASN A 119 -18.41 9.34 2.66
C ASN A 119 -18.20 8.03 3.40
N GLN A 120 -17.44 8.08 4.51
CA GLN A 120 -17.12 6.92 5.33
C GLN A 120 -16.28 5.84 4.64
N TYR A 121 -15.53 6.21 3.59
CA TYR A 121 -14.57 5.33 2.93
C TYR A 121 -13.12 5.79 3.15
N THR A 122 -12.20 4.85 3.05
CA THR A 122 -10.75 5.09 3.07
C THR A 122 -10.07 4.22 2.02
N ILE A 123 -8.83 4.52 1.71
CA ILE A 123 -8.05 3.68 0.79
C ILE A 123 -7.78 2.33 1.46
N GLY A 124 -8.14 1.24 0.77
CA GLY A 124 -7.89 -0.13 1.21
C GLY A 124 -6.52 -0.64 0.78
N GLY A 125 -5.84 -1.34 1.68
CA GLY A 125 -4.57 -2.01 1.38
C GLY A 125 -4.72 -3.39 0.73
N ASP A 126 -5.92 -3.98 0.77
CA ASP A 126 -6.15 -5.36 0.32
C ASP A 126 -6.21 -5.50 -1.20
N LYS A 127 -6.63 -4.45 -1.91
CA LYS A 127 -6.64 -4.43 -3.37
C LYS A 127 -5.35 -3.87 -3.92
N LYS A 128 -4.72 -4.65 -4.80
CA LYS A 128 -3.50 -4.21 -5.49
C LYS A 128 -3.77 -3.01 -6.39
N LEU A 129 -2.81 -2.09 -6.42
CA LEU A 129 -2.78 -1.02 -7.39
C LEU A 129 -2.51 -1.59 -8.79
N SER A 130 -3.10 -1.02 -9.82
CA SER A 130 -2.78 -1.41 -11.19
C SER A 130 -2.91 -0.25 -12.16
N PHE A 131 -1.91 -0.09 -13.02
CA PHE A 131 -1.99 0.82 -14.17
C PHE A 131 -2.69 0.16 -15.35
N SER A 132 -3.40 0.96 -16.14
CA SER A 132 -3.86 0.54 -17.46
C SER A 132 -2.68 0.21 -18.39
N LYS A 133 -2.93 -0.50 -19.47
CA LYS A 133 -1.88 -0.87 -20.44
C LYS A 133 -1.12 0.34 -21.00
N THR A 134 -1.78 1.48 -21.10
CA THR A 134 -1.21 2.74 -21.60
C THR A 134 -0.59 3.62 -20.50
N GLY A 135 -0.68 3.23 -19.22
CA GLY A 135 -0.25 4.04 -18.09
C GLY A 135 -1.13 5.27 -17.79
N SER A 136 -2.21 5.48 -18.56
CA SER A 136 -3.07 6.67 -18.46
C SER A 136 -4.08 6.62 -17.33
N LEU A 137 -4.31 5.45 -16.75
CA LEU A 137 -5.26 5.23 -15.65
C LEU A 137 -4.59 4.40 -14.56
N LEU A 138 -4.86 4.74 -13.31
CA LEU A 138 -4.44 3.99 -12.12
C LEU A 138 -5.70 3.56 -11.36
N SER A 139 -5.84 2.25 -11.15
CA SER A 139 -6.92 1.67 -10.35
C SER A 139 -6.42 1.33 -8.96
N PHE A 140 -7.21 1.66 -7.94
CA PHE A 140 -6.93 1.32 -6.53
C PHE A 140 -8.21 0.98 -5.79
N GLY A 141 -8.08 0.36 -4.62
CA GLY A 141 -9.21 -0.06 -3.79
C GLY A 141 -9.55 0.97 -2.73
N VAL A 142 -10.85 1.13 -2.48
CA VAL A 142 -11.39 1.84 -1.31
C VAL A 142 -12.32 0.92 -0.55
N GLN A 143 -12.40 1.11 0.75
CA GLN A 143 -13.20 0.28 1.64
C GLN A 143 -13.89 1.14 2.70
N PRO A 144 -15.02 0.69 3.26
CA PRO A 144 -15.67 1.40 4.35
C PRO A 144 -14.72 1.59 5.54
N ILE A 145 -14.85 2.72 6.23
CA ILE A 145 -14.13 2.96 7.48
C ILE A 145 -14.78 2.08 8.55
N LEU A 146 -14.00 1.18 9.11
CA LEU A 146 -14.47 0.31 10.19
C LEU A 146 -14.63 1.11 11.48
N PRO A 147 -15.67 0.81 12.29
CA PRO A 147 -15.83 1.43 13.59
C PRO A 147 -14.62 1.11 14.49
N VAL A 148 -14.29 2.03 15.36
CA VAL A 148 -13.21 1.84 16.34
C VAL A 148 -13.57 0.66 17.23
N LYS A 149 -12.64 -0.28 17.40
CA LYS A 149 -12.84 -1.41 18.31
C LYS A 149 -12.99 -0.86 19.74
N ASP A 150 -14.11 -1.15 20.38
CA ASP A 150 -14.27 -0.86 21.80
C ASP A 150 -13.28 -1.73 22.60
N THR A 151 -12.35 -1.08 23.28
CA THR A 151 -11.35 -1.74 24.15
C THR A 151 -11.65 -1.54 25.63
N SER A 152 -12.79 -0.97 25.98
CA SER A 152 -13.20 -0.72 27.37
C SER A 152 -13.48 -2.01 28.13
N LEU A 153 -13.92 -3.06 27.43
CA LEU A 153 -14.17 -4.38 28.01
C LEU A 153 -13.25 -5.44 27.42
N PRO A 154 -12.78 -6.40 28.23
CA PRO A 154 -12.13 -7.61 27.75
C PRO A 154 -13.02 -8.36 26.75
N GLU A 155 -12.43 -9.11 25.84
CA GLU A 155 -13.17 -9.76 24.74
C GLU A 155 -14.20 -10.79 25.26
N PHE A 156 -13.91 -11.46 26.39
CA PHE A 156 -14.82 -12.42 27.03
C PHE A 156 -15.99 -11.78 27.79
N ASP A 157 -15.90 -10.48 28.11
CA ASP A 157 -16.99 -9.71 28.76
C ASP A 157 -17.88 -8.97 27.75
N ARG A 158 -17.55 -9.05 26.46
CA ARG A 158 -18.35 -8.40 25.41
C ARG A 158 -19.57 -9.22 25.08
N VAL A 159 -20.70 -8.59 25.14
CA VAL A 159 -21.95 -9.18 24.66
C VAL A 159 -21.91 -9.29 23.14
N SER A 160 -22.05 -10.48 22.59
CA SER A 160 -22.30 -10.70 21.17
C SER A 160 -23.78 -10.98 20.95
N LEU A 161 -24.38 -10.30 20.00
CA LEU A 161 -25.78 -10.50 19.62
C LEU A 161 -25.82 -11.14 18.22
N ASP A 162 -26.30 -12.37 18.15
CA ASP A 162 -26.57 -13.05 16.89
C ASP A 162 -28.05 -12.96 16.58
N ILE A 163 -28.38 -12.31 15.44
CA ILE A 163 -29.76 -12.20 14.98
C ILE A 163 -30.00 -13.24 13.90
N TRP A 164 -30.88 -14.18 14.19
CA TRP A 164 -31.32 -15.19 13.26
C TRP A 164 -32.63 -14.77 12.60
N ASN A 165 -32.57 -14.46 11.30
CA ASN A 165 -33.75 -14.10 10.53
C ASN A 165 -34.07 -15.22 9.51
N TYR A 166 -35.25 -15.80 9.63
CA TYR A 166 -35.69 -16.93 8.76
C TYR A 166 -35.89 -16.53 7.29
N ASN A 167 -36.01 -15.24 6.99
CA ASN A 167 -36.15 -14.72 5.62
C ASN A 167 -34.80 -14.48 4.92
N GLU A 168 -33.66 -14.65 5.62
CA GLU A 168 -32.37 -14.47 5.00
C GLU A 168 -31.97 -15.68 4.15
N SER A 169 -31.42 -15.39 2.97
CA SER A 169 -30.97 -16.42 2.02
C SER A 169 -29.69 -17.15 2.47
N VAL A 170 -28.95 -16.57 3.45
CA VAL A 170 -27.68 -17.08 3.95
C VAL A 170 -27.78 -17.29 5.46
N LEU A 171 -27.42 -18.48 5.91
CA LEU A 171 -27.42 -18.81 7.34
C LEU A 171 -26.44 -17.93 8.14
N GLN A 172 -26.81 -17.56 9.35
CA GLN A 172 -26.00 -16.74 10.27
C GLN A 172 -24.58 -17.31 10.45
N SER A 173 -24.43 -18.61 10.61
CA SER A 173 -23.11 -19.26 10.72
C SER A 173 -22.23 -19.05 9.48
N THR A 174 -22.83 -19.00 8.30
CA THR A 174 -22.12 -18.71 7.05
C THR A 174 -21.77 -17.24 6.95
N GLN A 175 -22.68 -16.34 7.38
CA GLN A 175 -22.42 -14.91 7.43
C GLN A 175 -21.24 -14.59 8.36
N LEU A 176 -21.20 -15.18 9.56
CA LEU A 176 -20.10 -15.02 10.50
C LEU A 176 -18.77 -15.50 9.93
N LYS A 177 -18.76 -16.64 9.23
CA LYS A 177 -17.57 -17.17 8.57
C LYS A 177 -17.05 -16.27 7.45
N SER A 178 -17.96 -15.62 6.73
CA SER A 178 -17.61 -14.70 5.63
C SER A 178 -17.42 -13.24 6.06
N LEU A 179 -17.72 -12.91 7.34
CA LEU A 179 -17.73 -11.54 7.85
C LEU A 179 -16.38 -10.83 7.59
N GLU A 180 -15.28 -11.48 7.91
CA GLU A 180 -13.95 -10.89 7.70
C GLU A 180 -13.69 -10.56 6.22
N THR A 181 -14.07 -11.46 5.33
CA THR A 181 -13.95 -11.24 3.87
C THR A 181 -14.87 -10.12 3.39
N SER A 182 -16.08 -10.06 3.93
CA SER A 182 -17.06 -9.01 3.60
C SER A 182 -16.62 -7.63 4.09
N LEU A 183 -16.03 -7.56 5.28
CA LEU A 183 -15.47 -6.32 5.83
C LEU A 183 -14.22 -5.82 5.06
N LYS A 184 -13.50 -6.72 4.40
CA LYS A 184 -12.38 -6.41 3.50
C LYS A 184 -12.84 -6.13 2.07
N GLY A 185 -14.14 -6.16 1.80
CA GLY A 185 -14.72 -5.84 0.50
C GLY A 185 -14.25 -4.46 0.03
N THR A 186 -13.62 -4.41 -1.15
CA THR A 186 -13.07 -3.18 -1.70
C THR A 186 -13.77 -2.81 -3.00
N GLU A 187 -14.18 -1.55 -3.08
CA GLU A 187 -14.62 -0.93 -4.34
C GLU A 187 -13.41 -0.39 -5.11
N ALA A 188 -13.55 -0.24 -6.42
CA ALA A 188 -12.47 0.28 -7.26
C ALA A 188 -12.70 1.74 -7.59
N ILE A 189 -11.68 2.56 -7.38
CA ILE A 189 -11.60 3.92 -7.92
C ILE A 189 -10.57 3.93 -9.06
N ILE A 190 -10.88 4.69 -10.10
CA ILE A 190 -9.97 4.94 -11.21
C ILE A 190 -9.51 6.40 -11.15
N TYR A 191 -8.21 6.59 -11.07
CA TYR A 191 -7.54 7.88 -11.08
C TYR A 191 -6.81 8.08 -12.40
N ARG A 192 -6.87 9.28 -12.95
CA ARG A 192 -6.09 9.68 -14.14
C ARG A 192 -4.92 10.56 -13.69
N PRO A 193 -3.70 10.05 -13.69
CA PRO A 193 -2.51 10.87 -13.48
C PRO A 193 -2.38 11.97 -14.56
N ALA A 194 -1.90 13.13 -14.16
CA ALA A 194 -1.67 14.25 -15.05
C ALA A 194 -0.40 14.07 -15.90
#